data_84d8c924c20ea445b33d0f70ec1e0185
#
_entry.id   84d8c924c20ea445b33d0f70ec1e0185
#
_cell.length_a   1.000
_cell.length_b   1.000
_cell.length_c   1.000
_cell.angle_alpha   90.00
_cell.angle_beta   90.00
_cell.angle_gamma   90.00
#
_symmetry.space_group_name_H-M   'P 1'
#
loop_
_entity.id
_entity.type
_entity.pdbx_description
1 polymer ?
#
loop_
_entity_poly.entity_id
_entity_poly.type
_entity_poly.pdbx_seq_one_letter_code
_entity_poly.pdbx_strand_id
1 'polypeptide(L)'
;MSASAKRRRVLSNDDGWIIGTYGPPLTPDHLRDYMIAPHAGSPIDVFLWSIGGHEVYDYETEIGELFGSGYDNLDSGQQKRHDNLRQLIKEHGGPVTLIAQLCHEAGLEFFPSVRMNEHYDIPEDAINYGRLRREHPELLIGRPDEDIPAGSLEWGIRTGLNYALPEVRAHMLAIICELIDRFDIDGIEFNYTRLPACFPRGKAEGSHAIMTGFVRRVRAMLDEVGGHKGRKVLLGVRVLQHLEGCLKMGFDIPTWIGDGLIDYIAPGDIGFTDFNAKFETFVKLARDSDCYVYPQIQAMLGYHHRDLAQTPEHCRAAVRNFYG
;
A
#
# COMPACT_ATOMS: atom_id res chain seq x y z
N MET A 1 -20.47 -12.29 -27.33
CA MET A 1 -20.41 -11.25 -26.32
C MET A 1 -19.31 -10.29 -26.73
N SER A 2 -19.62 -9.02 -26.98
CA SER A 2 -18.63 -8.00 -27.32
C SER A 2 -17.67 -7.87 -26.14
N ALA A 3 -16.36 -8.05 -26.35
CA ALA A 3 -15.36 -7.73 -25.34
C ALA A 3 -15.53 -6.25 -25.00
N SER A 4 -16.00 -5.98 -23.80
CA SER A 4 -16.04 -4.61 -23.25
C SER A 4 -14.61 -4.07 -23.38
N ALA A 5 -14.44 -2.96 -24.11
CA ALA A 5 -13.14 -2.33 -24.24
C ALA A 5 -12.60 -2.09 -22.82
N LYS A 6 -11.41 -2.63 -22.51
CA LYS A 6 -10.78 -2.45 -21.20
C LYS A 6 -10.72 -0.97 -20.87
N ARG A 7 -11.36 -0.55 -19.77
CA ARG A 7 -11.37 0.84 -19.33
C ARG A 7 -9.94 1.24 -18.94
N ARG A 8 -9.39 2.27 -19.57
CA ARG A 8 -8.11 2.84 -19.17
C ARG A 8 -8.34 3.67 -17.92
N ARG A 9 -7.49 3.49 -16.92
CA ARG A 9 -7.55 4.22 -15.66
C ARG A 9 -6.22 4.90 -15.39
N VAL A 10 -6.28 6.02 -14.66
CA VAL A 10 -5.13 6.67 -14.05
C VAL A 10 -5.34 6.64 -12.54
N LEU A 11 -4.34 6.16 -11.84
CA LEU A 11 -4.37 5.99 -10.40
C LEU A 11 -3.42 7.00 -9.76
N SER A 12 -3.87 7.70 -8.71
CA SER A 12 -3.03 8.56 -7.88
C SER A 12 -2.86 7.93 -6.50
N ASN A 13 -1.61 7.79 -6.05
CA ASN A 13 -1.31 7.22 -4.73
C ASN A 13 -0.71 8.32 -3.83
N ASP A 14 -1.30 8.52 -2.65
CA ASP A 14 -0.88 9.47 -1.63
C ASP A 14 -0.40 8.75 -0.38
N ASP A 15 0.75 9.15 0.15
CA ASP A 15 1.39 8.54 1.33
C ASP A 15 0.79 9.03 2.66
N GLY A 16 -0.25 9.90 2.64
CA GLY A 16 -0.95 10.38 3.84
C GLY A 16 -0.22 11.46 4.63
N TRP A 17 0.79 12.11 4.06
CA TRP A 17 1.63 13.10 4.75
C TRP A 17 0.87 14.30 5.30
N ILE A 18 -0.27 14.68 4.71
CA ILE A 18 -1.05 15.85 5.11
C ILE A 18 -1.45 15.80 6.58
N ILE A 19 -1.76 14.59 7.09
CA ILE A 19 -2.19 14.39 8.49
C ILE A 19 -1.13 14.88 9.47
N GLY A 20 0.15 14.66 9.17
CA GLY A 20 1.27 15.07 10.03
C GLY A 20 1.87 16.43 9.69
N THR A 21 1.68 16.94 8.48
CA THR A 21 2.29 18.20 8.05
C THR A 21 1.42 19.41 8.30
N TYR A 22 0.11 19.27 8.22
CA TYR A 22 -0.82 20.37 8.47
C TYR A 22 -0.95 20.67 9.97
N GLY A 23 -0.96 21.95 10.32
CA GLY A 23 -1.20 22.37 11.70
C GLY A 23 -2.64 22.02 12.14
N PRO A 24 -2.87 21.57 13.40
CA PRO A 24 -4.22 21.38 13.91
C PRO A 24 -4.98 22.72 14.01
N PRO A 25 -6.28 22.73 13.70
CA PRO A 25 -7.11 21.61 13.27
C PRO A 25 -6.98 21.31 11.78
N LEU A 26 -6.81 20.03 11.42
CA LEU A 26 -6.95 19.57 10.04
C LEU A 26 -8.45 19.40 9.73
N THR A 27 -8.99 20.21 8.82
CA THR A 27 -10.41 20.20 8.48
C THR A 27 -10.72 19.40 7.22
N PRO A 28 -11.99 19.00 6.99
CA PRO A 28 -12.41 18.38 5.74
C PRO A 28 -12.10 19.23 4.50
N ASP A 29 -12.18 20.57 4.61
CA ASP A 29 -11.84 21.46 3.50
C ASP A 29 -10.35 21.39 3.16
N HIS A 30 -9.48 21.29 4.15
CA HIS A 30 -8.05 21.09 3.88
C HIS A 30 -7.79 19.77 3.14
N LEU A 31 -8.44 18.66 3.54
CA LEU A 31 -8.31 17.38 2.83
C LEU A 31 -8.89 17.48 1.42
N ARG A 32 -10.06 18.11 1.27
CA ARG A 32 -10.64 18.34 -0.06
C ARG A 32 -9.71 19.13 -0.96
N ASP A 33 -9.26 20.29 -0.50
CA ASP A 33 -8.53 21.24 -1.33
C ASP A 33 -7.13 20.75 -1.71
N TYR A 34 -6.43 20.08 -0.80
CA TYR A 34 -5.06 19.63 -1.02
C TYR A 34 -4.93 18.21 -1.57
N MET A 35 -5.86 17.31 -1.27
CA MET A 35 -5.75 15.92 -1.70
C MET A 35 -6.68 15.58 -2.86
N ILE A 36 -7.92 16.04 -2.84
CA ILE A 36 -8.97 15.57 -3.76
C ILE A 36 -9.19 16.52 -4.93
N ALA A 37 -9.31 17.81 -4.66
CA ALA A 37 -9.60 18.81 -5.69
C ALA A 37 -8.59 18.85 -6.85
N PRO A 38 -7.27 18.62 -6.65
CA PRO A 38 -6.32 18.52 -7.76
C PRO A 38 -6.61 17.39 -8.75
N HIS A 39 -7.38 16.39 -8.33
CA HIS A 39 -7.74 15.22 -9.14
C HIS A 39 -9.13 15.36 -9.79
N ALA A 40 -10.00 16.18 -9.23
CA ALA A 40 -11.35 16.39 -9.73
C ALA A 40 -11.34 16.95 -11.15
N GLY A 41 -12.06 16.30 -12.07
CA GLY A 41 -12.10 16.70 -13.48
C GLY A 41 -10.81 16.39 -14.28
N SER A 42 -9.83 15.75 -13.68
CA SER A 42 -8.65 15.21 -14.35
C SER A 42 -8.91 13.81 -14.89
N PRO A 43 -7.98 13.18 -15.67
CA PRO A 43 -8.08 11.80 -16.09
C PRO A 43 -7.90 10.76 -14.97
N ILE A 44 -7.70 11.19 -13.72
CA ILE A 44 -7.56 10.29 -12.58
C ILE A 44 -8.92 9.73 -12.21
N ASP A 45 -9.02 8.41 -12.12
CA ASP A 45 -10.24 7.69 -11.78
C ASP A 45 -10.22 7.13 -10.35
N VAL A 46 -9.02 6.87 -9.83
CA VAL A 46 -8.83 6.17 -8.55
C VAL A 46 -7.85 6.95 -7.68
N PHE A 47 -8.26 7.22 -6.45
CA PHE A 47 -7.39 7.76 -5.42
C PHE A 47 -7.04 6.67 -4.41
N LEU A 48 -5.74 6.44 -4.25
CA LEU A 48 -5.21 5.49 -3.28
C LEU A 48 -4.59 6.27 -2.13
N TRP A 49 -4.89 5.86 -0.92
CA TRP A 49 -4.36 6.51 0.28
C TRP A 49 -3.70 5.51 1.21
N SER A 50 -2.44 5.76 1.58
CA SER A 50 -1.71 4.95 2.54
C SER A 50 -2.31 5.12 3.93
N ILE A 51 -2.82 4.04 4.51
CA ILE A 51 -3.47 4.03 5.82
C ILE A 51 -2.49 4.03 7.01
N GLY A 52 -1.21 4.24 6.77
CA GLY A 52 -0.14 4.21 7.76
C GLY A 52 0.87 3.09 7.51
N GLY A 53 1.50 2.62 8.57
CA GLY A 53 2.40 1.46 8.56
C GLY A 53 1.64 0.13 8.46
N HIS A 54 2.31 -0.98 8.78
CA HIS A 54 1.64 -2.28 8.74
C HIS A 54 1.12 -2.76 10.11
N GLU A 55 1.31 -1.96 11.14
CA GLU A 55 0.79 -2.20 12.51
C GLU A 55 0.28 -0.92 13.16
N VAL A 56 0.90 0.22 12.85
CA VAL A 56 0.54 1.55 13.37
C VAL A 56 -0.11 2.33 12.25
N TYR A 57 -1.39 2.59 12.41
CA TYR A 57 -2.27 3.10 11.36
C TYR A 57 -2.76 4.52 11.62
N ASP A 58 -3.22 5.18 10.57
CA ASP A 58 -3.86 6.50 10.62
C ASP A 58 -5.39 6.41 10.72
N TYR A 59 -5.90 5.31 11.23
CA TYR A 59 -7.33 5.15 11.53
C TYR A 59 -7.51 4.38 12.84
N GLU A 60 -8.65 4.54 13.48
CA GLU A 60 -8.98 3.81 14.69
C GLU A 60 -9.26 2.34 14.36
N THR A 61 -8.36 1.47 14.78
CA THR A 61 -8.39 0.03 14.53
C THR A 61 -8.59 -0.75 15.83
N GLU A 62 -9.29 -1.88 15.74
CA GLU A 62 -9.43 -2.84 16.85
C GLU A 62 -8.32 -3.88 16.85
N ILE A 63 -7.59 -4.01 15.73
CA ILE A 63 -6.58 -5.06 15.50
C ILE A 63 -5.16 -4.53 15.67
N GLY A 64 -4.85 -3.40 15.02
CA GLY A 64 -3.55 -2.73 15.08
C GLY A 64 -3.50 -1.64 16.14
N GLU A 65 -2.68 -0.63 15.89
CA GLU A 65 -2.54 0.54 16.77
C GLU A 65 -2.82 1.83 16.00
N LEU A 66 -3.55 2.76 16.64
CA LEU A 66 -3.65 4.13 16.13
C LEU A 66 -2.34 4.87 16.41
N PHE A 67 -1.81 5.60 15.41
CA PHE A 67 -0.60 6.38 15.56
C PHE A 67 -0.65 7.29 16.81
N GLY A 68 0.39 7.22 17.64
CA GLY A 68 0.53 8.00 18.87
C GLY A 68 -0.21 7.45 20.09
N SER A 69 -0.97 6.36 19.96
CA SER A 69 -1.63 5.74 21.11
C SER A 69 -0.60 5.09 22.04
N GLY A 70 -0.74 5.36 23.36
CA GLY A 70 0.15 4.78 24.38
C GLY A 70 1.51 5.49 24.52
N TYR A 71 1.72 6.63 23.86
CA TYR A 71 2.93 7.44 23.99
C TYR A 71 2.62 8.75 24.72
N ASP A 72 3.31 8.99 25.85
CA ASP A 72 3.15 10.21 26.66
C ASP A 72 4.03 11.37 26.17
N ASN A 73 5.11 11.06 25.44
CA ASN A 73 6.11 12.04 25.01
C ASN A 73 6.26 12.01 23.49
N LEU A 74 5.38 12.74 22.81
CA LEU A 74 5.44 12.94 21.37
C LEU A 74 6.27 14.18 21.03
N ASP A 75 7.10 14.13 19.98
CA ASP A 75 7.67 15.35 19.44
C ASP A 75 6.59 16.22 18.78
N SER A 76 6.93 17.45 18.42
CA SER A 76 5.95 18.42 17.89
C SER A 76 5.28 17.96 16.60
N GLY A 77 5.95 17.20 15.75
CA GLY A 77 5.39 16.65 14.51
C GLY A 77 4.47 15.46 14.79
N GLN A 78 4.90 14.57 15.66
CA GLN A 78 4.11 13.42 16.11
C GLN A 78 2.85 13.88 16.87
N GLN A 79 2.96 14.88 17.73
CA GLN A 79 1.82 15.44 18.45
C GLN A 79 0.79 16.02 17.48
N LYS A 80 1.24 16.80 16.50
CA LYS A 80 0.39 17.37 15.45
C LYS A 80 -0.39 16.27 14.70
N ARG A 81 0.29 15.19 14.27
CA ARG A 81 -0.34 14.07 13.60
C ARG A 81 -1.37 13.39 14.50
N HIS A 82 -1.01 13.14 15.75
CA HIS A 82 -1.90 12.53 16.74
C HIS A 82 -3.15 13.38 16.99
N ASP A 83 -3.00 14.68 17.18
CA ASP A 83 -4.12 15.60 17.42
C ASP A 83 -5.07 15.67 16.25
N ASN A 84 -4.53 15.77 15.01
CA ASN A 84 -5.33 15.74 13.80
C ASN A 84 -6.10 14.42 13.64
N LEU A 85 -5.46 13.27 13.91
CA LEU A 85 -6.12 11.97 13.85
C LEU A 85 -7.27 11.88 14.85
N ARG A 86 -7.02 12.26 16.11
CA ARG A 86 -8.03 12.24 17.18
C ARG A 86 -9.21 13.15 16.85
N GLN A 87 -8.94 14.33 16.30
CA GLN A 87 -9.99 15.25 15.87
C GLN A 87 -10.83 14.65 14.74
N LEU A 88 -10.18 14.16 13.66
CA LEU A 88 -10.89 13.57 12.52
C LEU A 88 -11.73 12.36 12.93
N ILE A 89 -11.22 11.52 13.83
CA ILE A 89 -11.97 10.39 14.38
C ILE A 89 -13.21 10.86 15.11
N LYS A 90 -13.05 11.83 16.04
CA LYS A 90 -14.14 12.33 16.87
C LYS A 90 -15.24 13.03 16.06
N GLU A 91 -14.86 13.81 15.04
CA GLU A 91 -15.78 14.70 14.34
C GLU A 91 -16.33 14.10 13.04
N HIS A 92 -15.57 13.19 12.39
CA HIS A 92 -15.87 12.71 11.05
C HIS A 92 -15.76 11.17 10.87
N GLY A 93 -15.59 10.41 11.95
CA GLY A 93 -15.43 8.95 11.88
C GLY A 93 -14.05 8.51 11.35
N GLY A 94 -13.09 9.44 11.30
CA GLY A 94 -11.70 9.20 10.94
C GLY A 94 -11.33 9.50 9.49
N PRO A 95 -10.02 9.52 9.21
CA PRO A 95 -9.52 9.88 7.88
C PRO A 95 -10.02 8.98 6.76
N VAL A 96 -10.06 7.66 6.97
CA VAL A 96 -10.50 6.70 5.93
C VAL A 96 -11.93 6.97 5.50
N THR A 97 -12.86 7.16 6.46
CA THR A 97 -14.26 7.50 6.20
C THR A 97 -14.38 8.80 5.43
N LEU A 98 -13.70 9.84 5.92
CA LEU A 98 -13.80 11.18 5.34
C LEU A 98 -13.20 11.24 3.92
N ILE A 99 -12.02 10.63 3.71
CA ILE A 99 -11.37 10.62 2.39
C ILE A 99 -12.21 9.83 1.39
N ALA A 100 -12.76 8.67 1.79
CA ALA A 100 -13.68 7.89 0.93
C ALA A 100 -14.87 8.74 0.49
N GLN A 101 -15.52 9.45 1.43
CA GLN A 101 -16.62 10.34 1.13
C GLN A 101 -16.21 11.44 0.14
N LEU A 102 -15.10 12.15 0.40
CA LEU A 102 -14.60 13.23 -0.47
C LEU A 102 -14.24 12.73 -1.87
N CYS A 103 -13.69 11.52 -1.99
CA CYS A 103 -13.42 10.87 -3.27
C CYS A 103 -14.71 10.62 -4.03
N HIS A 104 -15.71 10.01 -3.40
CA HIS A 104 -17.00 9.72 -4.03
C HIS A 104 -17.75 11.00 -4.45
N GLU A 105 -17.72 12.06 -3.64
CA GLU A 105 -18.27 13.38 -3.97
C GLU A 105 -17.60 13.97 -5.23
N ALA A 106 -16.30 13.70 -5.42
CA ALA A 106 -15.52 14.14 -6.57
C ALA A 106 -15.61 13.20 -7.78
N GLY A 107 -16.35 12.09 -7.68
CA GLY A 107 -16.46 11.07 -8.72
C GLY A 107 -15.25 10.16 -8.87
N LEU A 108 -14.41 10.06 -7.83
CA LEU A 108 -13.25 9.18 -7.76
C LEU A 108 -13.60 7.90 -7.01
N GLU A 109 -13.00 6.77 -7.43
CA GLU A 109 -12.97 5.56 -6.60
C GLU A 109 -11.90 5.72 -5.50
N PHE A 110 -12.16 5.14 -4.33
CA PHE A 110 -11.25 5.20 -3.18
C PHE A 110 -10.71 3.82 -2.80
N PHE A 111 -9.38 3.69 -2.70
CA PHE A 111 -8.70 2.47 -2.28
C PHE A 111 -7.74 2.74 -1.13
N PRO A 112 -7.92 2.12 0.04
CA PRO A 112 -6.85 2.04 1.03
C PRO A 112 -5.64 1.31 0.45
N SER A 113 -4.46 1.92 0.55
CA SER A 113 -3.18 1.30 0.20
C SER A 113 -2.55 0.75 1.47
N VAL A 114 -2.48 -0.58 1.57
CA VAL A 114 -1.96 -1.29 2.73
C VAL A 114 -0.51 -1.65 2.50
N ARG A 115 0.40 -1.12 3.30
CA ARG A 115 1.79 -1.55 3.31
C ARG A 115 1.87 -2.97 3.86
N MET A 116 2.25 -3.91 3.01
CA MET A 116 2.26 -5.34 3.38
C MET A 116 3.38 -5.68 4.34
N ASN A 117 4.46 -4.92 4.33
CA ASN A 117 5.47 -4.94 5.38
C ASN A 117 6.11 -3.57 5.52
N GLU A 118 6.62 -3.28 6.71
CA GLU A 118 7.35 -2.06 7.01
C GLU A 118 8.48 -2.41 7.99
N HIS A 119 9.69 -2.44 7.47
CA HIS A 119 10.87 -2.85 8.20
C HIS A 119 12.01 -1.85 7.94
N TYR A 120 11.84 -0.68 8.53
CA TYR A 120 12.94 0.29 8.60
C TYR A 120 13.84 -0.08 9.78
N ASP A 121 15.10 0.34 9.70
CA ASP A 121 16.00 0.27 10.86
C ASP A 121 15.61 1.35 11.87
N ILE A 122 14.53 1.09 12.60
CA ILE A 122 13.99 1.96 13.64
C ILE A 122 14.15 1.28 15.01
N PRO A 123 14.41 2.05 16.06
CA PRO A 123 14.43 1.54 17.42
C PRO A 123 13.11 0.92 17.84
N GLU A 124 13.14 -0.06 18.74
CA GLU A 124 11.92 -0.73 19.23
C GLU A 124 11.00 0.19 20.02
N ASP A 125 11.51 1.29 20.58
CA ASP A 125 10.76 2.34 21.26
C ASP A 125 10.22 3.41 20.31
N ALA A 126 10.50 3.33 19.01
CA ALA A 126 9.97 4.27 18.03
C ALA A 126 8.44 4.12 17.89
N ILE A 127 7.77 5.25 17.70
CA ILE A 127 6.31 5.34 17.61
C ILE A 127 5.70 4.48 16.50
N ASN A 128 6.45 4.18 15.45
CA ASN A 128 5.98 3.32 14.34
C ASN A 128 6.40 1.85 14.53
N TYR A 129 7.08 1.50 15.62
CA TYR A 129 7.37 0.11 15.92
C TYR A 129 6.20 -0.47 16.71
N GLY A 130 5.30 -1.18 16.04
CA GLY A 130 4.05 -1.64 16.61
C GLY A 130 4.21 -2.61 17.78
N ARG A 131 3.19 -2.70 18.60
CA ARG A 131 3.16 -3.55 19.80
C ARG A 131 3.33 -5.03 19.46
N LEU A 132 2.72 -5.50 18.38
CA LEU A 132 2.84 -6.90 17.95
C LEU A 132 4.32 -7.30 17.77
N ARG A 133 5.12 -6.45 17.14
CA ARG A 133 6.55 -6.72 16.96
C ARG A 133 7.34 -6.67 18.28
N ARG A 134 6.97 -5.77 19.20
CA ARG A 134 7.62 -5.68 20.52
C ARG A 134 7.32 -6.87 21.41
N GLU A 135 6.06 -7.29 21.43
CA GLU A 135 5.60 -8.38 22.29
C GLU A 135 5.88 -9.77 21.71
N HIS A 136 6.01 -9.87 20.37
CA HIS A 136 6.15 -11.10 19.63
C HIS A 136 7.32 -11.07 18.63
N PRO A 137 8.58 -10.92 19.11
CA PRO A 137 9.75 -10.89 18.23
C PRO A 137 9.95 -12.19 17.44
N GLU A 138 9.35 -13.30 17.88
CA GLU A 138 9.31 -14.57 17.15
C GLU A 138 8.54 -14.52 15.84
N LEU A 139 7.70 -13.51 15.64
CA LEU A 139 6.94 -13.29 14.40
C LEU A 139 7.73 -12.53 13.33
N LEU A 140 8.96 -12.13 13.64
CA LEU A 140 9.78 -11.31 12.73
C LEU A 140 10.54 -12.18 11.71
N ILE A 141 10.98 -11.53 10.63
CA ILE A 141 11.81 -12.13 9.58
C ILE A 141 13.17 -12.55 10.11
N GLY A 142 13.82 -11.64 10.85
CA GLY A 142 15.14 -11.85 11.42
C GLY A 142 15.10 -12.52 12.79
N ARG A 143 16.24 -13.04 13.19
CA ARG A 143 16.46 -13.65 14.50
C ARG A 143 17.47 -12.86 15.29
N PRO A 144 17.37 -12.80 16.63
CA PRO A 144 18.35 -12.09 17.47
C PRO A 144 19.77 -12.64 17.38
N ASP A 145 19.92 -13.92 17.01
CA ASP A 145 21.19 -14.65 16.90
C ASP A 145 21.83 -14.61 15.51
N GLU A 146 21.20 -13.93 14.55
CA GLU A 146 21.75 -13.76 13.20
C GLU A 146 22.89 -12.74 13.21
N ASP A 147 24.03 -13.12 12.65
CA ASP A 147 25.17 -12.23 12.42
C ASP A 147 24.91 -11.37 11.16
N ILE A 148 24.13 -10.31 11.34
CA ILE A 148 23.82 -9.36 10.28
C ILE A 148 24.51 -8.03 10.60
N PRO A 149 25.32 -7.47 9.68
CA PRO A 149 25.99 -6.21 9.89
C PRO A 149 25.00 -5.07 10.16
N ALA A 150 25.18 -4.37 11.27
CA ALA A 150 24.36 -3.21 11.61
C ALA A 150 24.43 -2.15 10.48
N GLY A 151 23.26 -1.56 10.14
CA GLY A 151 23.14 -0.57 9.08
C GLY A 151 23.11 -1.16 7.65
N SER A 152 23.19 -2.49 7.48
CA SER A 152 22.95 -3.14 6.20
C SER A 152 21.45 -3.15 5.86
N LEU A 153 21.11 -3.39 4.59
CA LEU A 153 19.71 -3.55 4.18
C LEU A 153 19.05 -4.72 4.92
N GLU A 154 19.76 -5.83 5.07
CA GLU A 154 19.28 -7.01 5.81
C GLU A 154 19.03 -6.70 7.28
N TRP A 155 19.82 -5.82 7.87
CA TRP A 155 19.61 -5.36 9.25
C TRP A 155 18.27 -4.66 9.42
N GLY A 156 17.88 -3.77 8.51
CA GLY A 156 16.57 -3.15 8.51
C GLY A 156 15.44 -4.16 8.28
N ILE A 157 15.63 -5.10 7.35
CA ILE A 157 14.64 -6.13 6.98
C ILE A 157 14.28 -7.05 8.14
N ARG A 158 15.19 -7.30 9.08
CA ARG A 158 14.97 -8.25 10.19
C ARG A 158 13.74 -7.94 11.04
N THR A 159 13.32 -6.70 11.12
CA THR A 159 12.17 -6.24 11.93
C THR A 159 10.83 -6.37 11.22
N GLY A 160 10.80 -6.82 9.97
CA GLY A 160 9.57 -7.08 9.23
C GLY A 160 8.85 -8.33 9.73
N LEU A 161 7.53 -8.39 9.52
CA LEU A 161 6.70 -9.55 9.84
C LEU A 161 6.95 -10.71 8.88
N ASN A 162 7.04 -11.92 9.41
CA ASN A 162 7.32 -13.15 8.66
C ASN A 162 6.01 -13.81 8.19
N TYR A 163 5.66 -13.62 6.94
CA TYR A 163 4.44 -14.20 6.35
C TYR A 163 4.48 -15.73 6.20
N ALA A 164 5.61 -16.40 6.45
CA ALA A 164 5.64 -17.87 6.56
C ALA A 164 4.81 -18.36 7.75
N LEU A 165 4.64 -17.52 8.78
CA LEU A 165 3.90 -17.85 9.98
C LEU A 165 2.40 -17.62 9.80
N PRO A 166 1.54 -18.60 10.17
CA PRO A 166 0.09 -18.44 10.07
C PRO A 166 -0.45 -17.27 10.89
N GLU A 167 0.15 -16.97 12.04
CA GLU A 167 -0.23 -15.90 12.96
C GLU A 167 -0.09 -14.53 12.29
N VAL A 168 0.99 -14.28 11.57
CA VAL A 168 1.21 -13.04 10.81
C VAL A 168 0.17 -12.90 9.72
N ARG A 169 -0.10 -13.97 8.97
CA ARG A 169 -1.14 -13.93 7.93
C ARG A 169 -2.54 -13.72 8.51
N ALA A 170 -2.83 -14.32 9.67
CA ALA A 170 -4.11 -14.12 10.34
C ALA A 170 -4.28 -12.68 10.82
N HIS A 171 -3.24 -12.07 11.40
CA HIS A 171 -3.24 -10.67 11.79
C HIS A 171 -3.52 -9.74 10.59
N MET A 172 -2.79 -9.93 9.50
CA MET A 172 -2.98 -9.09 8.30
C MET A 172 -4.35 -9.31 7.64
N LEU A 173 -4.88 -10.55 7.65
CA LEU A 173 -6.25 -10.81 7.21
C LEU A 173 -7.28 -10.09 8.06
N ALA A 174 -7.08 -10.02 9.38
CA ALA A 174 -7.99 -9.31 10.28
C ALA A 174 -8.01 -7.80 9.99
N ILE A 175 -6.84 -7.18 9.75
CA ILE A 175 -6.74 -5.76 9.31
C ILE A 175 -7.50 -5.53 8.00
N ILE A 176 -7.30 -6.42 7.02
CA ILE A 176 -7.96 -6.30 5.71
C ILE A 176 -9.48 -6.48 5.85
N CYS A 177 -9.91 -7.45 6.65
CA CYS A 177 -11.34 -7.66 6.96
C CYS A 177 -11.95 -6.40 7.60
N GLU A 178 -11.28 -5.86 8.61
CA GLU A 178 -11.70 -4.62 9.27
C GLU A 178 -11.90 -3.46 8.29
N LEU A 179 -10.97 -3.27 7.35
CA LEU A 179 -11.07 -2.22 6.32
C LEU A 179 -12.27 -2.45 5.39
N ILE A 180 -12.49 -3.68 4.97
CA ILE A 180 -13.57 -4.05 4.03
C ILE A 180 -14.94 -3.91 4.69
N ASP A 181 -15.05 -4.28 5.97
CA ASP A 181 -16.31 -4.31 6.70
C ASP A 181 -16.75 -2.92 7.19
N ARG A 182 -15.78 -2.11 7.61
CA ARG A 182 -16.06 -0.81 8.25
C ARG A 182 -16.18 0.34 7.30
N PHE A 183 -15.52 0.30 6.13
CA PHE A 183 -15.41 1.46 5.27
C PHE A 183 -16.03 1.21 3.89
N ASP A 184 -16.56 2.28 3.29
CA ASP A 184 -17.08 2.23 1.92
C ASP A 184 -15.93 2.43 0.93
N ILE A 185 -15.25 1.34 0.64
CA ILE A 185 -14.11 1.27 -0.28
C ILE A 185 -14.50 0.62 -1.59
N ASP A 186 -13.91 1.05 -2.70
CA ASP A 186 -14.13 0.49 -4.05
C ASP A 186 -13.13 -0.62 -4.39
N GLY A 187 -12.04 -0.64 -3.67
CA GLY A 187 -10.99 -1.65 -3.78
C GLY A 187 -9.97 -1.51 -2.66
N ILE A 188 -8.95 -2.34 -2.69
CA ILE A 188 -7.80 -2.30 -1.77
C ILE A 188 -6.52 -2.52 -2.58
N GLU A 189 -5.44 -1.84 -2.21
CA GLU A 189 -4.12 -2.08 -2.79
C GLU A 189 -3.17 -2.70 -1.78
N PHE A 190 -2.51 -3.78 -2.15
CA PHE A 190 -1.37 -4.31 -1.42
C PHE A 190 -0.08 -3.68 -1.92
N ASN A 191 0.55 -2.89 -1.08
CA ASN A 191 1.80 -2.23 -1.39
C ASN A 191 2.99 -3.08 -0.91
N TYR A 192 3.59 -3.85 -1.83
CA TYR A 192 4.80 -4.63 -1.58
C TYR A 192 6.09 -3.85 -1.92
N THR A 193 5.99 -2.74 -2.64
CA THR A 193 7.20 -2.01 -3.07
C THR A 193 7.78 -1.11 -2.00
N ARG A 194 7.03 -0.83 -0.95
CA ARG A 194 7.59 -0.03 0.14
C ARG A 194 8.79 -0.74 0.77
N LEU A 195 8.62 -2.02 1.09
CA LEU A 195 9.69 -2.93 1.54
C LEU A 195 9.25 -4.36 1.20
N PRO A 196 9.80 -4.99 0.17
CA PRO A 196 9.23 -6.20 -0.42
C PRO A 196 9.52 -7.48 0.35
N ALA A 197 10.37 -7.45 1.38
CA ALA A 197 10.69 -8.66 2.13
C ALA A 197 9.53 -9.06 3.05
N CYS A 198 8.93 -10.22 2.79
CA CYS A 198 7.85 -10.84 3.57
C CYS A 198 8.26 -12.19 4.18
N PHE A 199 9.47 -12.66 3.89
CA PHE A 199 9.96 -13.97 4.31
C PHE A 199 11.40 -13.91 4.79
N PRO A 200 11.86 -14.84 5.63
CA PRO A 200 13.24 -14.92 6.05
C PRO A 200 14.19 -15.06 4.86
N ARG A 201 15.43 -14.59 5.07
CA ARG A 201 16.50 -14.63 4.08
C ARG A 201 16.64 -16.03 3.45
N GLY A 202 16.68 -16.09 2.13
CA GLY A 202 16.82 -17.34 1.37
C GLY A 202 15.60 -18.26 1.40
N LYS A 203 14.46 -17.83 1.97
CA LYS A 203 13.21 -18.60 2.01
C LYS A 203 12.13 -18.07 1.10
N ALA A 204 12.25 -16.84 0.63
CA ALA A 204 11.20 -16.16 -0.12
C ALA A 204 10.82 -16.90 -1.42
N GLU A 205 11.80 -17.30 -2.23
CA GLU A 205 11.57 -18.00 -3.50
C GLU A 205 10.83 -19.34 -3.34
N GLY A 206 11.00 -20.01 -2.21
CA GLY A 206 10.24 -21.24 -1.87
C GLY A 206 8.87 -20.99 -1.26
N SER A 207 8.48 -19.73 -1.08
CA SER A 207 7.27 -19.35 -0.32
C SER A 207 6.10 -18.87 -1.20
N HIS A 208 6.18 -19.03 -2.51
CA HIS A 208 5.15 -18.62 -3.49
C HIS A 208 3.74 -19.12 -3.11
N ALA A 209 3.63 -20.41 -2.76
CA ALA A 209 2.34 -21.02 -2.41
C ALA A 209 1.72 -20.39 -1.15
N ILE A 210 2.56 -19.95 -0.21
CA ILE A 210 2.12 -19.31 1.04
C ILE A 210 1.51 -17.93 0.74
N MET A 211 2.24 -17.08 0.00
CA MET A 211 1.75 -15.76 -0.35
C MET A 211 0.55 -15.82 -1.31
N THR A 212 0.57 -16.74 -2.28
CA THR A 212 -0.57 -16.97 -3.19
C THR A 212 -1.80 -17.42 -2.41
N GLY A 213 -1.64 -18.30 -1.41
CA GLY A 213 -2.74 -18.70 -0.53
C GLY A 213 -3.33 -17.54 0.26
N PHE A 214 -2.48 -16.61 0.73
CA PHE A 214 -2.92 -15.38 1.39
C PHE A 214 -3.72 -14.48 0.43
N VAL A 215 -3.18 -14.18 -0.76
CA VAL A 215 -3.86 -13.35 -1.78
C VAL A 215 -5.20 -13.99 -2.20
N ARG A 216 -5.24 -15.31 -2.39
CA ARG A 216 -6.48 -16.05 -2.71
C ARG A 216 -7.52 -15.91 -1.61
N ARG A 217 -7.10 -15.98 -0.35
CA ARG A 217 -8.04 -15.79 0.77
C ARG A 217 -8.63 -14.39 0.77
N VAL A 218 -7.83 -13.36 0.54
CA VAL A 218 -8.32 -11.98 0.44
C VAL A 218 -9.26 -11.81 -0.75
N ARG A 219 -8.92 -12.37 -1.93
CA ARG A 219 -9.82 -12.31 -3.10
C ARG A 219 -11.20 -12.89 -2.77
N ALA A 220 -11.24 -14.04 -2.11
CA ALA A 220 -12.52 -14.66 -1.70
C ALA A 220 -13.34 -13.76 -0.77
N MET A 221 -12.69 -13.07 0.20
CA MET A 221 -13.36 -12.12 1.08
C MET A 221 -13.93 -10.92 0.29
N LEU A 222 -13.15 -10.36 -0.64
CA LEU A 222 -13.58 -9.24 -1.48
C LEU A 222 -14.75 -9.64 -2.41
N ASP A 223 -14.74 -10.85 -2.94
CA ASP A 223 -15.84 -11.37 -3.77
C ASP A 223 -17.13 -11.54 -2.97
N GLU A 224 -17.04 -12.04 -1.74
CA GLU A 224 -18.18 -12.17 -0.83
C GLU A 224 -18.80 -10.80 -0.53
N VAL A 225 -17.99 -9.84 -0.11
CA VAL A 225 -18.43 -8.46 0.18
C VAL A 225 -18.97 -7.79 -1.08
N GLY A 226 -18.30 -7.97 -2.22
CA GLY A 226 -18.75 -7.45 -3.51
C GLY A 226 -20.10 -8.00 -3.91
N GLY A 227 -20.36 -9.29 -3.65
CA GLY A 227 -21.67 -9.92 -3.83
C GLY A 227 -22.77 -9.24 -3.01
N HIS A 228 -22.49 -8.92 -1.74
CA HIS A 228 -23.44 -8.21 -0.87
C HIS A 228 -23.65 -6.74 -1.32
N LYS A 229 -22.59 -6.06 -1.77
CA LYS A 229 -22.65 -4.66 -2.24
C LYS A 229 -23.20 -4.53 -3.68
N GLY A 230 -23.41 -5.63 -4.40
CA GLY A 230 -23.82 -5.63 -5.82
C GLY A 230 -22.80 -5.04 -6.78
N ARG A 231 -21.53 -4.91 -6.36
CA ARG A 231 -20.41 -4.42 -7.16
C ARG A 231 -19.12 -5.14 -6.82
N LYS A 232 -18.24 -5.28 -7.80
CA LYS A 232 -16.92 -5.88 -7.56
C LYS A 232 -16.08 -4.93 -6.69
N VAL A 233 -15.48 -5.45 -5.62
CA VAL A 233 -14.44 -4.77 -4.84
C VAL A 233 -13.10 -5.19 -5.39
N LEU A 234 -12.28 -4.23 -5.87
CA LEU A 234 -11.07 -4.52 -6.61
C LEU A 234 -9.88 -4.82 -5.68
N LEU A 235 -8.99 -5.69 -6.14
CA LEU A 235 -7.70 -5.96 -5.50
C LEU A 235 -6.56 -5.58 -6.43
N GLY A 236 -5.80 -4.57 -6.05
CA GLY A 236 -4.58 -4.19 -6.73
C GLY A 236 -3.32 -4.59 -5.98
N VAL A 237 -2.22 -4.74 -6.68
CA VAL A 237 -0.92 -5.01 -6.07
C VAL A 237 0.15 -4.09 -6.65
N ARG A 238 0.85 -3.40 -5.77
CA ARG A 238 2.02 -2.59 -6.11
C ARG A 238 3.26 -3.42 -5.88
N VAL A 239 4.03 -3.68 -6.95
CA VAL A 239 5.09 -4.69 -6.96
C VAL A 239 6.38 -4.16 -7.57
N LEU A 240 7.46 -4.95 -7.44
CA LEU A 240 8.76 -4.63 -8.01
C LEU A 240 8.68 -4.49 -9.53
N GLN A 241 9.58 -3.67 -10.08
CA GLN A 241 9.68 -3.33 -11.50
C GLN A 241 9.90 -4.54 -12.41
N HIS A 242 10.55 -5.60 -11.90
CA HIS A 242 10.90 -6.79 -12.67
C HIS A 242 10.21 -8.04 -12.13
N LEU A 243 9.61 -8.83 -13.05
CA LEU A 243 8.94 -10.09 -12.69
C LEU A 243 9.86 -11.05 -11.93
N GLU A 244 11.12 -11.17 -12.37
CA GLU A 244 12.12 -11.99 -11.68
C GLU A 244 12.33 -11.56 -10.23
N GLY A 245 12.37 -10.23 -9.97
CA GLY A 245 12.44 -9.68 -8.62
C GLY A 245 11.21 -10.06 -7.78
N CYS A 246 10.01 -9.98 -8.37
CA CYS A 246 8.78 -10.39 -7.70
C CYS A 246 8.84 -11.87 -7.29
N LEU A 247 9.23 -12.74 -8.23
CA LEU A 247 9.36 -14.18 -7.96
C LEU A 247 10.40 -14.48 -6.86
N LYS A 248 11.55 -13.82 -6.89
CA LYS A 248 12.58 -13.95 -5.83
C LYS A 248 12.08 -13.52 -4.46
N MET A 249 11.11 -12.60 -4.39
CA MET A 249 10.48 -12.16 -3.14
C MET A 249 9.28 -13.04 -2.72
N GLY A 250 8.97 -14.08 -3.46
CA GLY A 250 7.86 -14.99 -3.17
C GLY A 250 6.51 -14.52 -3.74
N PHE A 251 6.50 -13.56 -4.65
CA PHE A 251 5.30 -13.01 -5.27
C PHE A 251 5.08 -13.67 -6.63
N ASP A 252 4.19 -14.66 -6.69
CA ASP A 252 3.87 -15.42 -7.91
C ASP A 252 2.84 -14.66 -8.78
N ILE A 253 3.29 -13.56 -9.36
CA ILE A 253 2.46 -12.70 -10.20
C ILE A 253 1.79 -13.46 -11.36
N PRO A 254 2.47 -14.39 -12.06
CA PRO A 254 1.83 -15.20 -13.10
C PRO A 254 0.61 -15.97 -12.58
N THR A 255 0.73 -16.64 -11.44
CA THR A 255 -0.40 -17.35 -10.83
C THR A 255 -1.49 -16.39 -10.37
N TRP A 256 -1.14 -15.24 -9.78
CA TRP A 256 -2.15 -14.28 -9.32
C TRP A 256 -2.98 -13.71 -10.48
N ILE A 257 -2.36 -13.45 -11.63
CA ILE A 257 -3.05 -13.03 -12.85
C ILE A 257 -3.86 -14.19 -13.45
N GLY A 258 -3.24 -15.36 -13.62
CA GLY A 258 -3.84 -16.52 -14.26
C GLY A 258 -5.07 -17.06 -13.55
N ASP A 259 -5.05 -17.03 -12.20
CA ASP A 259 -6.17 -17.45 -11.35
C ASP A 259 -7.20 -16.32 -11.10
N GLY A 260 -7.00 -15.12 -11.69
CA GLY A 260 -7.89 -13.97 -11.50
C GLY A 260 -7.93 -13.44 -10.07
N LEU A 261 -6.84 -13.60 -9.30
CA LEU A 261 -6.79 -13.17 -7.89
C LEU A 261 -6.67 -11.67 -7.72
N ILE A 262 -6.11 -10.98 -8.72
CA ILE A 262 -5.85 -9.54 -8.72
C ILE A 262 -6.46 -8.86 -9.94
N ASP A 263 -6.89 -7.62 -9.76
CA ASP A 263 -7.53 -6.81 -10.81
C ASP A 263 -6.54 -5.89 -11.52
N TYR A 264 -5.47 -5.52 -10.83
CA TYR A 264 -4.38 -4.78 -11.45
C TYR A 264 -3.04 -5.03 -10.75
N ILE A 265 -1.98 -4.78 -11.50
CA ILE A 265 -0.61 -4.68 -10.98
C ILE A 265 -0.05 -3.30 -11.29
N ALA A 266 0.68 -2.74 -10.32
CA ALA A 266 1.42 -1.49 -10.47
C ALA A 266 2.91 -1.76 -10.28
N PRO A 267 3.62 -2.20 -11.33
CA PRO A 267 5.06 -2.47 -11.25
C PRO A 267 5.85 -1.16 -11.26
N GLY A 268 6.91 -1.09 -10.46
CA GLY A 268 7.79 0.06 -10.42
C GLY A 268 8.85 -0.03 -9.34
N ASP A 269 9.63 1.03 -9.20
CA ASP A 269 10.62 1.18 -8.13
C ASP A 269 10.08 2.05 -6.99
N ILE A 270 10.64 1.88 -5.81
CA ILE A 270 10.23 2.63 -4.61
C ILE A 270 10.82 4.04 -4.57
N GLY A 271 11.99 4.22 -5.14
CA GLY A 271 12.80 5.42 -4.93
C GLY A 271 12.87 6.36 -6.10
N PHE A 272 12.54 5.91 -7.31
CA PHE A 272 12.67 6.70 -8.53
C PHE A 272 11.81 6.14 -9.67
N THR A 273 11.67 6.92 -10.74
CA THR A 273 11.09 6.44 -11.99
C THR A 273 12.22 6.02 -12.92
N ASP A 274 12.32 4.73 -13.22
CA ASP A 274 13.21 4.24 -14.27
C ASP A 274 12.55 4.47 -15.64
N PHE A 275 12.99 5.48 -16.36
CA PHE A 275 12.46 5.83 -17.66
C PHE A 275 12.69 4.75 -18.74
N ASN A 276 13.61 3.82 -18.50
CA ASN A 276 13.91 2.71 -19.39
C ASN A 276 13.31 1.38 -18.93
N ALA A 277 12.48 1.40 -17.90
CA ALA A 277 11.84 0.18 -17.39
C ALA A 277 11.03 -0.53 -18.48
N LYS A 278 11.10 -1.86 -18.47
CA LYS A 278 10.46 -2.74 -19.44
C LYS A 278 9.32 -3.50 -18.80
N PHE A 279 8.09 -3.11 -19.10
CA PHE A 279 6.89 -3.71 -18.52
C PHE A 279 6.20 -4.71 -19.43
N GLU A 280 6.76 -4.99 -20.62
CA GLU A 280 6.18 -5.90 -21.63
C GLU A 280 5.92 -7.31 -21.07
N THR A 281 6.73 -7.78 -20.11
CA THR A 281 6.52 -9.09 -19.50
C THR A 281 5.21 -9.13 -18.72
N PHE A 282 4.92 -8.09 -17.95
CA PHE A 282 3.65 -7.96 -17.21
C PHE A 282 2.47 -7.78 -18.16
N VAL A 283 2.64 -6.95 -19.20
CA VAL A 283 1.61 -6.74 -20.24
C VAL A 283 1.28 -8.04 -20.98
N LYS A 284 2.29 -8.86 -21.29
CA LYS A 284 2.08 -10.18 -21.92
C LYS A 284 1.31 -11.13 -21.02
N LEU A 285 1.64 -11.18 -19.72
CA LEU A 285 0.93 -12.00 -18.74
C LEU A 285 -0.53 -11.57 -18.58
N ALA A 286 -0.79 -10.26 -18.59
CA ALA A 286 -2.12 -9.70 -18.38
C ALA A 286 -3.01 -9.65 -19.64
N ARG A 287 -2.45 -9.93 -20.83
CA ARG A 287 -3.11 -9.70 -22.14
C ARG A 287 -4.48 -10.35 -22.25
N ASP A 288 -4.58 -11.62 -21.87
CA ASP A 288 -5.77 -12.45 -22.03
C ASP A 288 -6.51 -12.65 -20.69
N SER A 289 -6.29 -11.74 -19.74
CA SER A 289 -6.92 -11.72 -18.42
C SER A 289 -7.70 -10.43 -18.18
N ASP A 290 -8.43 -10.37 -17.07
CA ASP A 290 -9.08 -9.14 -16.60
C ASP A 290 -8.17 -8.28 -15.70
N CYS A 291 -6.90 -8.61 -15.60
CA CYS A 291 -5.91 -7.84 -14.85
C CYS A 291 -5.32 -6.71 -15.73
N TYR A 292 -5.14 -5.53 -15.12
CA TYR A 292 -4.55 -4.36 -15.77
C TYR A 292 -3.12 -4.14 -15.30
N VAL A 293 -2.32 -3.47 -16.13
CA VAL A 293 -0.94 -3.09 -15.80
C VAL A 293 -0.83 -1.57 -15.77
N TYR A 294 -0.47 -1.01 -14.61
CA TYR A 294 -0.30 0.42 -14.38
C TYR A 294 1.12 0.72 -13.91
N PRO A 295 2.08 0.94 -14.83
CA PRO A 295 3.45 1.29 -14.44
C PRO A 295 3.49 2.52 -13.55
N GLN A 296 4.36 2.48 -12.53
CA GLN A 296 4.47 3.56 -11.56
C GLN A 296 5.35 4.69 -12.09
N ILE A 297 4.91 5.92 -11.84
CA ILE A 297 5.70 7.15 -11.96
C ILE A 297 5.75 7.78 -10.58
N GLN A 298 6.94 7.97 -10.04
CA GLN A 298 7.15 8.61 -8.75
C GLN A 298 7.00 10.14 -8.87
N ALA A 299 6.54 10.79 -7.81
CA ALA A 299 6.38 12.25 -7.80
C ALA A 299 7.72 13.01 -7.84
N MET A 300 8.81 12.36 -7.42
CA MET A 300 10.16 12.94 -7.36
C MET A 300 11.07 12.26 -8.38
N LEU A 301 12.14 12.96 -8.79
CA LEU A 301 13.13 12.42 -9.73
C LEU A 301 13.90 11.23 -9.17
N GLY A 302 14.12 11.18 -7.86
CA GLY A 302 14.79 10.07 -7.22
C GLY A 302 14.88 10.25 -5.72
N TYR A 303 15.24 9.17 -5.03
CA TYR A 303 15.30 9.16 -3.57
C TYR A 303 16.27 10.19 -2.98
N HIS A 304 17.40 10.44 -3.68
CA HIS A 304 18.40 11.42 -3.28
C HIS A 304 18.11 12.84 -3.81
N HIS A 305 17.02 13.01 -4.57
CA HIS A 305 16.60 14.26 -5.19
C HIS A 305 15.13 14.54 -4.85
N ARG A 306 14.79 14.42 -3.55
CA ARG A 306 13.41 14.62 -3.05
C ARG A 306 12.92 16.06 -3.18
N ASP A 307 13.83 17.01 -3.31
CA ASP A 307 13.58 18.41 -3.58
C ASP A 307 13.23 18.70 -5.05
N LEU A 308 13.46 17.73 -5.94
CA LEU A 308 13.19 17.86 -7.36
C LEU A 308 11.96 17.05 -7.76
N ALA A 309 10.83 17.74 -7.91
CA ALA A 309 9.61 17.12 -8.42
C ALA A 309 9.75 16.72 -9.90
N GLN A 310 9.06 15.67 -10.29
CA GLN A 310 8.90 15.32 -11.70
C GLN A 310 8.11 16.41 -12.43
N THR A 311 8.60 16.85 -13.58
CA THR A 311 7.87 17.80 -14.43
C THR A 311 6.87 17.04 -15.32
N PRO A 312 5.88 17.75 -15.91
CA PRO A 312 4.99 17.16 -16.91
C PRO A 312 5.74 16.54 -18.11
N GLU A 313 6.93 17.09 -18.48
CA GLU A 313 7.79 16.55 -19.53
C GLU A 313 8.39 15.20 -19.14
N HIS A 314 8.87 15.06 -17.90
CA HIS A 314 9.35 13.80 -17.36
C HIS A 314 8.24 12.74 -17.37
N CYS A 315 7.04 13.09 -16.88
CA CYS A 315 5.90 12.18 -16.89
C CYS A 315 5.52 11.75 -18.32
N ARG A 316 5.48 12.70 -19.28
CA ARG A 316 5.21 12.39 -20.70
C ARG A 316 6.27 11.46 -21.29
N ALA A 317 7.56 11.69 -20.97
CA ALA A 317 8.66 10.85 -21.44
C ALA A 317 8.54 9.43 -20.88
N ALA A 318 8.26 9.27 -19.58
CA ALA A 318 8.04 7.99 -18.94
C ALA A 318 6.86 7.23 -19.60
N VAL A 319 5.71 7.87 -19.73
CA VAL A 319 4.51 7.29 -20.36
C VAL A 319 4.81 6.85 -21.79
N ARG A 320 5.50 7.69 -22.58
CA ARG A 320 5.87 7.35 -23.95
C ARG A 320 6.78 6.13 -24.02
N ASN A 321 7.73 5.99 -23.10
CA ASN A 321 8.64 4.84 -23.07
C ASN A 321 7.94 3.57 -22.56
N PHE A 322 6.94 3.68 -21.67
CA PHE A 322 6.22 2.54 -21.10
C PHE A 322 5.18 1.96 -22.07
N TYR A 323 4.60 2.77 -22.94
CA TYR A 323 3.48 2.41 -23.82
C TYR A 323 3.79 2.58 -25.33
N GLY A 324 4.93 3.13 -25.67
CA GLY A 324 5.43 3.27 -27.06
C GLY A 324 6.23 2.11 -27.50
#